data_a587cce8bdbd77d489656233691288cb
#
_entry.id   a587cce8bdbd77d489656233691288cb
#
_cell.length_a   1.000
_cell.length_b   1.000
_cell.length_c   1.000
_cell.angle_alpha   90.00
_cell.angle_beta   90.00
_cell.angle_gamma   90.00
#
_symmetry.space_group_name_H-M   'P 1'
#
loop_
_entity.id
_entity.type
_entity.pdbx_description
1 polymer ?
#
loop_
_entity_poly.entity_id
_entity_poly.type
_entity_poly.pdbx_seq_one_letter_code
_entity_poly.pdbx_strand_id
1 'polypeptide(L)'
;MDPSDALHVPRPAAEVRDEGLVDELRELLEQTEGFERLAGRMALLSDPRRLRILFCIHAHPGVRSSDIARTISAHESTTSHALRLLRRAGWVRAVRAGREVRYELADDIVHDLLHELGSEHLPGVSHPHEHAATDRPVAPAPGQHPARS
;
A
#
# COMPACT_ATOMS: atom_id res chain seq x y z
N MET A 1 8.21 35.02 59.33
CA MET A 1 7.82 35.04 57.92
C MET A 1 8.90 34.30 57.17
N ASP A 2 8.68 33.03 56.92
CA ASP A 2 9.63 32.11 56.35
C ASP A 2 9.35 32.01 54.83
N PRO A 3 10.30 32.38 53.97
CA PRO A 3 10.12 32.34 52.51
C PRO A 3 10.62 31.01 51.96
N SER A 4 10.06 29.90 52.41
CA SER A 4 10.41 28.58 51.91
C SER A 4 9.18 27.73 51.58
N ASP A 5 8.14 28.37 51.02
CA ASP A 5 7.10 27.59 50.32
C ASP A 5 7.49 27.48 48.85
N ALA A 6 8.58 26.72 48.65
CA ALA A 6 9.05 26.37 47.31
C ALA A 6 8.03 25.51 46.62
N LEU A 7 7.53 26.05 45.54
CA LEU A 7 6.75 25.41 44.49
C LEU A 7 7.08 23.92 44.35
N HIS A 8 6.23 23.12 44.97
CA HIS A 8 6.20 21.68 44.68
C HIS A 8 5.64 21.52 43.30
N VAL A 9 6.52 21.55 42.28
CA VAL A 9 6.17 21.10 40.93
C VAL A 9 5.91 19.61 41.03
N PRO A 10 4.69 19.14 40.79
CA PRO A 10 4.46 17.71 40.75
C PRO A 10 5.30 17.15 39.61
N ARG A 11 6.21 16.24 39.95
CA ARG A 11 6.89 15.40 38.94
C ARG A 11 5.82 14.76 38.09
N PRO A 12 5.93 14.79 36.75
CA PRO A 12 5.05 14.01 35.92
C PRO A 12 5.08 12.57 36.44
N ALA A 13 3.90 12.00 36.63
CA ALA A 13 3.75 10.62 37.03
C ALA A 13 4.72 9.78 36.20
N ALA A 14 5.58 9.03 36.88
CA ALA A 14 6.48 8.11 36.20
C ALA A 14 5.64 7.31 35.23
N GLU A 15 5.96 7.38 33.95
CA GLU A 15 5.38 6.49 32.97
C GLU A 15 5.52 5.08 33.54
N VAL A 16 4.39 4.49 33.90
CA VAL A 16 4.34 3.08 34.23
C VAL A 16 4.72 2.39 32.93
N ARG A 17 6.01 2.11 32.78
CA ARG A 17 6.48 1.28 31.67
C ARG A 17 5.77 -0.04 31.84
N ASP A 18 4.90 -0.32 30.89
CA ASP A 18 4.23 -1.61 30.84
C ASP A 18 5.27 -2.64 30.33
N GLU A 19 6.04 -3.15 31.28
CA GLU A 19 7.08 -4.15 31.03
C GLU A 19 6.46 -5.39 30.34
N GLY A 20 5.20 -5.73 30.66
CA GLY A 20 4.48 -6.82 30.02
C GLY A 20 4.20 -6.57 28.55
N LEU A 21 3.80 -5.36 28.18
CA LEU A 21 3.59 -4.97 26.78
C LEU A 21 4.89 -5.01 25.98
N VAL A 22 5.99 -4.55 26.57
CA VAL A 22 7.29 -4.56 25.89
C VAL A 22 7.76 -5.99 25.62
N ASP A 23 7.60 -6.89 26.56
CA ASP A 23 7.99 -8.29 26.41
C ASP A 23 7.10 -9.01 25.38
N GLU A 24 5.80 -8.76 25.39
CA GLU A 24 4.85 -9.28 24.38
C GLU A 24 5.22 -8.80 22.96
N LEU A 25 5.49 -7.51 22.78
CA LEU A 25 5.89 -6.97 21.49
C LEU A 25 7.26 -7.49 21.02
N ARG A 26 8.18 -7.70 21.94
CA ARG A 26 9.49 -8.29 21.61
C ARG A 26 9.32 -9.73 21.13
N GLU A 27 8.55 -10.54 21.83
CA GLU A 27 8.26 -11.91 21.43
C GLU A 27 7.57 -11.97 20.07
N LEU A 28 6.59 -11.09 19.82
CA LEU A 28 5.93 -10.98 18.51
C LEU A 28 6.93 -10.67 17.39
N LEU A 29 7.83 -9.73 17.61
CA LEU A 29 8.83 -9.35 16.61
C LEU A 29 9.87 -10.46 16.38
N GLU A 30 10.28 -11.17 17.41
CA GLU A 30 11.21 -12.32 17.31
C GLU A 30 10.58 -13.49 16.54
N GLN A 31 9.28 -13.70 16.66
CA GLN A 31 8.54 -14.72 15.92
C GLN A 31 8.21 -14.32 14.48
N THR A 32 8.35 -13.03 14.14
CA THR A 32 8.02 -12.52 12.80
C THR A 32 9.29 -12.49 11.93
N GLU A 33 9.29 -13.33 10.91
CA GLU A 33 10.39 -13.39 9.93
C GLU A 33 10.13 -12.51 8.72
N GLY A 34 11.20 -12.08 8.05
CA GLY A 34 11.14 -11.45 6.73
C GLY A 34 11.11 -9.93 6.73
N PHE A 35 11.36 -9.27 7.86
CA PHE A 35 11.43 -7.80 7.93
C PHE A 35 12.45 -7.21 6.95
N GLU A 36 13.66 -7.79 6.86
CA GLU A 36 14.71 -7.31 5.96
C GLU A 36 14.30 -7.45 4.49
N ARG A 37 13.64 -8.56 4.15
CA ARG A 37 13.12 -8.79 2.81
C ARG A 37 12.01 -7.80 2.47
N LEU A 38 11.09 -7.55 3.38
CA LEU A 38 10.02 -6.57 3.21
C LEU A 38 10.59 -5.16 3.09
N ALA A 39 11.52 -4.78 3.97
CA ALA A 39 12.20 -3.49 3.92
C ALA A 39 12.93 -3.28 2.58
N GLY A 40 13.64 -4.30 2.08
CA GLY A 40 14.30 -4.27 0.78
C GLY A 40 13.32 -4.08 -0.40
N ARG A 41 12.14 -4.72 -0.33
CA ARG A 41 11.07 -4.51 -1.32
C ARG A 41 10.53 -3.08 -1.25
N MET A 42 10.23 -2.58 -0.05
CA MET A 42 9.72 -1.22 0.16
C MET A 42 10.73 -0.14 -0.26
N ALA A 43 12.02 -0.36 -0.08
CA ALA A 43 13.08 0.55 -0.52
C ALA A 43 13.06 0.81 -2.03
N LEU A 44 12.55 -0.13 -2.83
CA LEU A 44 12.41 0.08 -4.27
C LEU A 44 11.35 1.14 -4.61
N LEU A 45 10.36 1.35 -3.75
CA LEU A 45 9.31 2.35 -3.95
C LEU A 45 9.77 3.78 -3.64
N SER A 46 10.91 3.96 -2.98
CA SER A 46 11.47 5.27 -2.68
C SER A 46 12.08 5.99 -3.89
N ASP A 47 12.31 5.30 -4.99
CA ASP A 47 12.78 5.90 -6.24
C ASP A 47 11.60 6.37 -7.09
N PRO A 48 11.48 7.69 -7.39
CA PRO A 48 10.36 8.22 -8.15
C PRO A 48 10.21 7.62 -9.55
N ARG A 49 11.31 7.21 -10.18
CA ARG A 49 11.27 6.57 -11.50
C ARG A 49 10.62 5.20 -11.43
N ARG A 50 11.00 4.38 -10.47
CA ARG A 50 10.38 3.05 -10.27
C ARG A 50 8.92 3.17 -9.90
N LEU A 51 8.57 4.15 -9.08
CA LEU A 51 7.18 4.41 -8.74
C LEU A 51 6.36 4.80 -9.97
N ARG A 52 6.88 5.68 -10.85
CA ARG A 52 6.23 6.02 -12.14
C ARG A 52 6.03 4.80 -13.05
N ILE A 53 7.01 3.89 -13.10
CA ILE A 53 6.90 2.63 -13.85
C ILE A 53 5.73 1.79 -13.31
N LEU A 54 5.64 1.64 -12.01
CA LEU A 54 4.55 0.89 -11.36
C LEU A 54 3.18 1.51 -11.65
N PHE A 55 3.07 2.84 -11.62
CA PHE A 55 1.83 3.52 -11.99
C PHE A 55 1.46 3.36 -13.47
N CYS A 56 2.43 3.33 -14.38
CA CYS A 56 2.16 2.99 -15.79
C CYS A 56 1.57 1.59 -15.93
N ILE A 57 2.13 0.61 -15.23
CA ILE A 57 1.67 -0.78 -15.26
C ILE A 57 0.31 -0.92 -14.57
N HIS A 58 0.08 -0.20 -13.47
CA HIS A 58 -1.19 -0.17 -12.77
C HIS A 58 -2.31 0.40 -13.66
N ALA A 59 -2.04 1.51 -14.35
CA ALA A 59 -2.99 2.14 -15.25
C ALA A 59 -3.27 1.32 -16.52
N HIS A 60 -2.26 0.63 -17.05
CA HIS A 60 -2.33 -0.18 -18.26
C HIS A 60 -1.65 -1.54 -18.09
N PRO A 61 -2.33 -2.52 -17.49
CA PRO A 61 -1.81 -3.89 -17.42
C PRO A 61 -1.48 -4.42 -18.83
N GLY A 62 -0.34 -5.04 -18.95
CA GLY A 62 0.14 -5.52 -20.25
C GLY A 62 0.88 -4.48 -21.10
N VAL A 63 1.31 -3.36 -20.51
CA VAL A 63 2.11 -2.33 -21.17
C VAL A 63 3.52 -2.84 -21.51
N ARG A 64 4.10 -2.37 -22.62
CA ARG A 64 5.47 -2.73 -23.06
C ARG A 64 6.51 -1.84 -22.39
N SER A 65 7.73 -2.36 -22.23
CA SER A 65 8.85 -1.58 -21.66
C SER A 65 9.18 -0.31 -22.47
N SER A 66 9.08 -0.40 -23.80
CA SER A 66 9.30 0.75 -24.68
C SER A 66 8.28 1.88 -24.48
N ASP A 67 7.01 1.51 -24.26
CA ASP A 67 5.94 2.49 -24.01
C ASP A 67 6.11 3.14 -22.64
N ILE A 68 6.48 2.35 -21.62
CA ILE A 68 6.83 2.88 -20.30
C ILE A 68 8.01 3.85 -20.40
N ALA A 69 9.09 3.47 -21.09
CA ALA A 69 10.28 4.30 -21.25
C ALA A 69 9.97 5.66 -21.88
N ARG A 70 9.15 5.65 -22.92
CA ARG A 70 8.66 6.88 -23.57
C ARG A 70 7.80 7.72 -22.66
N THR A 71 6.89 7.09 -21.92
CA THR A 71 5.97 7.79 -20.98
C THR A 71 6.73 8.51 -19.89
N ILE A 72 7.75 7.89 -19.29
CA ILE A 72 8.55 8.48 -18.22
C ILE A 72 9.77 9.27 -18.72
N SER A 73 9.93 9.44 -20.03
CA SER A 73 11.06 10.12 -20.66
C SER A 73 12.42 9.56 -20.22
N ALA A 74 12.54 8.24 -20.22
CA ALA A 74 13.75 7.52 -19.84
C ALA A 74 14.27 6.66 -20.99
N HIS A 75 15.56 6.30 -20.93
CA HIS A 75 16.13 5.34 -21.87
C HIS A 75 15.56 3.93 -21.63
N GLU A 76 15.39 3.15 -22.71
CA GLU A 76 14.90 1.78 -22.63
C GLU A 76 15.78 0.89 -21.73
N SER A 77 17.11 1.06 -21.80
CA SER A 77 18.03 0.33 -20.94
C SER A 77 17.82 0.60 -19.45
N THR A 78 17.59 1.86 -19.09
CA THR A 78 17.30 2.27 -17.72
C THR A 78 15.96 1.72 -17.24
N THR A 79 14.94 1.79 -18.09
CA THR A 79 13.61 1.24 -17.81
C THR A 79 13.66 -0.28 -17.66
N SER A 80 14.36 -0.97 -18.54
CA SER A 80 14.54 -2.43 -18.46
C SER A 80 15.29 -2.86 -17.20
N HIS A 81 16.29 -2.08 -16.77
CA HIS A 81 16.99 -2.33 -15.51
C HIS A 81 16.05 -2.18 -14.30
N ALA A 82 15.27 -1.10 -14.26
CA ALA A 82 14.29 -0.88 -13.20
C ALA A 82 13.22 -1.99 -13.16
N LEU A 83 12.68 -2.39 -14.31
CA LEU A 83 11.72 -3.48 -14.43
C LEU A 83 12.31 -4.82 -13.93
N ARG A 84 13.59 -5.07 -14.18
CA ARG A 84 14.29 -6.27 -13.69
C ARG A 84 14.37 -6.28 -12.15
N LEU A 85 14.67 -5.13 -11.53
CA LEU A 85 14.68 -4.99 -10.07
C LEU A 85 13.27 -5.19 -9.48
N LEU A 86 12.25 -4.57 -10.07
CA LEU A 86 10.87 -4.71 -9.64
C LEU A 86 10.36 -6.15 -9.76
N ARG A 87 10.75 -6.87 -10.81
CA ARG A 87 10.44 -8.31 -10.97
C ARG A 87 11.11 -9.16 -9.90
N ARG A 88 12.39 -8.93 -9.61
CA ARG A 88 13.11 -9.66 -8.56
C ARG A 88 12.49 -9.45 -7.18
N ALA A 89 11.96 -8.26 -6.94
CA ALA A 89 11.28 -7.93 -5.69
C ALA A 89 9.85 -8.47 -5.62
N GLY A 90 9.32 -9.04 -6.71
CA GLY A 90 7.95 -9.55 -6.78
C GLY A 90 6.87 -8.48 -6.92
N TRP A 91 7.23 -7.26 -7.35
CA TRP A 91 6.27 -6.19 -7.63
C TRP A 91 5.61 -6.32 -9.00
N VAL A 92 6.34 -6.85 -9.97
CA VAL A 92 5.96 -6.90 -11.38
C VAL A 92 6.25 -8.30 -11.93
N ARG A 93 5.41 -8.77 -12.83
CA ARG A 93 5.65 -9.97 -13.65
C ARG A 93 5.75 -9.58 -15.13
N ALA A 94 6.50 -10.36 -15.88
CA ALA A 94 6.59 -10.26 -17.33
C ALA A 94 5.79 -11.39 -17.97
N VAL A 95 4.92 -11.04 -18.91
CA VAL A 95 4.06 -11.97 -19.64
C VAL A 95 4.46 -11.92 -21.12
N ARG A 96 4.71 -13.07 -21.73
CA ARG A 96 4.94 -13.15 -23.17
C ARG A 96 3.63 -13.11 -23.93
N ALA A 97 3.56 -12.20 -24.89
CA ALA A 97 2.46 -12.09 -25.85
C ALA A 97 3.06 -12.14 -27.27
N GLY A 98 3.19 -13.35 -27.83
CA GLY A 98 3.90 -13.56 -29.09
C GLY A 98 5.39 -13.25 -28.99
N ARG A 99 5.85 -12.29 -29.79
CA ARG A 99 7.26 -11.82 -29.80
C ARG A 99 7.51 -10.71 -28.78
N GLU A 100 6.47 -10.15 -28.17
CA GLU A 100 6.56 -9.05 -27.23
C GLU A 100 6.58 -9.54 -25.78
N VAL A 101 7.21 -8.74 -24.93
CA VAL A 101 7.12 -8.90 -23.47
C VAL A 101 6.28 -7.75 -22.93
N ARG A 102 5.28 -8.11 -22.17
CA ARG A 102 4.34 -7.20 -21.50
C ARG A 102 4.48 -7.31 -19.99
N TYR A 103 4.15 -6.23 -19.31
CA TYR A 103 4.34 -6.15 -17.86
C TYR A 103 3.02 -5.94 -17.14
N GLU A 104 2.86 -6.64 -16.02
CA GLU A 104 1.68 -6.56 -15.16
C GLU A 104 2.12 -6.51 -13.70
N LEU A 105 1.27 -5.99 -12.81
CA LEU A 105 1.50 -6.11 -11.38
C LEU A 105 1.46 -7.59 -10.97
N ALA A 106 2.28 -7.95 -9.97
CA ALA A 106 2.46 -9.36 -9.61
C ALA A 106 1.31 -9.93 -8.80
N ASP A 107 0.67 -9.09 -7.98
CA ASP A 107 -0.44 -9.50 -7.11
C ASP A 107 -1.40 -8.33 -6.81
N ASP A 108 -2.54 -8.66 -6.20
CA ASP A 108 -3.58 -7.70 -5.88
C ASP A 108 -3.16 -6.75 -4.74
N ILE A 109 -2.30 -7.19 -3.84
CA ILE A 109 -1.78 -6.35 -2.75
C ILE A 109 -1.00 -5.17 -3.30
N VAL A 110 -0.19 -5.41 -4.33
CA VAL A 110 0.55 -4.35 -5.02
C VAL A 110 -0.41 -3.40 -5.72
N HIS A 111 -1.44 -3.93 -6.36
CA HIS A 111 -2.47 -3.14 -7.02
C HIS A 111 -3.18 -2.23 -6.01
N ASP A 112 -3.65 -2.78 -4.90
CA ASP A 112 -4.37 -2.04 -3.87
C ASP A 112 -3.48 -0.96 -3.22
N LEU A 113 -2.22 -1.30 -2.94
CA LEU A 113 -1.25 -0.34 -2.40
C LEU A 113 -1.07 0.86 -3.34
N LEU A 114 -0.90 0.63 -4.64
CA LEU A 114 -0.73 1.71 -5.62
C LEU A 114 -2.01 2.52 -5.78
N HIS A 115 -3.16 1.88 -5.69
CA HIS A 115 -4.45 2.54 -5.73
C HIS A 115 -4.62 3.51 -4.56
N GLU A 116 -4.37 3.06 -3.35
CA GLU A 116 -4.44 3.90 -2.14
C GLU A 116 -3.44 5.06 -2.19
N LEU A 117 -2.18 4.79 -2.53
CA LEU A 117 -1.16 5.82 -2.67
C LEU A 117 -1.50 6.86 -3.75
N GLY A 118 -2.10 6.44 -4.86
CA GLY A 118 -2.50 7.32 -5.94
C GLY A 118 -3.73 8.14 -5.62
N SER A 119 -4.73 7.54 -4.98
CA SER A 119 -6.01 8.18 -4.70
C SER A 119 -5.90 9.32 -3.69
N GLU A 120 -5.01 9.18 -2.70
CA GLU A 120 -4.88 10.16 -1.62
C GLU A 120 -3.79 11.21 -1.87
N HIS A 121 -2.75 10.88 -2.63
CA HIS A 121 -1.53 11.68 -2.69
C HIS A 121 -1.17 12.24 -4.07
N LEU A 122 -1.82 11.79 -5.15
CA LEU A 122 -1.56 12.23 -6.51
C LEU A 122 -2.84 12.76 -7.16
N PRO A 123 -3.09 14.07 -7.15
CA PRO A 123 -4.25 14.65 -7.82
C PRO A 123 -4.22 14.36 -9.33
N GLY A 124 -5.31 13.84 -9.86
CA GLY A 124 -5.48 13.57 -11.30
C GLY A 124 -5.28 12.11 -11.72
N VAL A 125 -4.94 11.20 -10.81
CA VAL A 125 -4.94 9.76 -11.08
C VAL A 125 -6.34 9.20 -10.76
N SER A 126 -7.29 9.42 -11.67
CA SER A 126 -8.60 8.76 -11.59
C SER A 126 -8.51 7.43 -12.31
N HIS A 127 -8.61 6.34 -11.55
CA HIS A 127 -8.83 5.03 -12.13
C HIS A 127 -10.34 4.79 -12.25
N PRO A 128 -10.83 4.37 -13.42
CA PRO A 128 -12.20 3.89 -13.53
C PRO A 128 -12.30 2.49 -12.89
N HIS A 129 -12.22 2.41 -11.58
CA HIS A 129 -12.68 1.26 -10.85
C HIS A 129 -14.10 1.53 -10.42
N GLU A 130 -15.03 0.91 -11.13
CA GLU A 130 -16.33 0.59 -10.61
C GLU A 130 -16.12 -0.01 -9.21
N HIS A 131 -16.44 0.76 -8.19
CA HIS A 131 -16.85 0.18 -6.95
C HIS A 131 -18.08 -0.66 -7.32
N ALA A 132 -17.91 -1.97 -7.44
CA ALA A 132 -19.01 -2.87 -7.28
C ALA A 132 -19.48 -2.66 -5.84
N ALA A 133 -20.33 -1.66 -5.68
CA ALA A 133 -21.13 -1.50 -4.51
C ALA A 133 -21.85 -2.84 -4.36
N THR A 134 -21.47 -3.57 -3.34
CA THR A 134 -22.29 -4.63 -2.78
C THR A 134 -23.59 -3.98 -2.32
N ASP A 135 -24.49 -3.77 -3.28
CA ASP A 135 -25.90 -3.57 -3.02
C ASP A 135 -26.42 -4.90 -2.46
N ARG A 136 -26.26 -5.03 -1.15
CA ARG A 136 -27.00 -6.04 -0.40
C ARG A 136 -28.44 -5.58 -0.42
N PRO A 137 -29.35 -6.31 -1.06
CA PRO A 137 -30.75 -6.00 -0.93
C PRO A 137 -31.13 -6.18 0.54
N VAL A 138 -31.57 -5.10 1.16
CA VAL A 138 -32.20 -5.09 2.46
C VAL A 138 -33.48 -5.92 2.33
N ALA A 139 -33.50 -7.08 2.99
CA ALA A 139 -34.69 -7.90 3.09
C ALA A 139 -35.83 -7.09 3.74
N PRO A 140 -37.05 -7.11 3.17
CA PRO A 140 -38.19 -6.45 3.78
C PRO A 140 -38.55 -7.15 5.08
N ALA A 141 -38.79 -6.35 6.11
CA ALA A 141 -39.24 -6.80 7.40
C ALA A 141 -40.59 -7.55 7.28
N PRO A 142 -40.80 -8.67 8.00
CA PRO A 142 -42.06 -9.37 8.00
C PRO A 142 -43.09 -8.70 8.91
N GLY A 143 -44.28 -8.44 8.37
CA GLY A 143 -45.45 -8.31 9.21
C GLY A 143 -46.12 -6.94 9.29
N GLN A 144 -47.07 -6.72 8.37
CA GLN A 144 -48.32 -6.08 8.78
C GLN A 144 -49.47 -6.71 7.94
N HIS A 145 -50.26 -7.49 8.63
CA HIS A 145 -51.51 -8.06 8.17
C HIS A 145 -52.56 -6.94 8.18
N PRO A 146 -53.33 -6.71 7.11
CA PRO A 146 -54.54 -5.89 7.22
C PRO A 146 -55.71 -6.74 7.74
N ALA A 147 -56.29 -6.27 8.83
CA ALA A 147 -57.52 -6.81 9.37
C ALA A 147 -58.65 -6.62 8.36
N ARG A 148 -59.42 -7.68 8.20
CA ARG A 148 -60.70 -7.69 7.48
C ARG A 148 -61.76 -6.99 8.31
N SER A 149 -62.55 -6.17 7.67
CA SER A 149 -63.99 -5.97 7.96
C SER A 149 -64.70 -5.87 6.64
#